data_524e93471c90136031fd0a10c1d2f842
#
_entry.id   524e93471c90136031fd0a10c1d2f842
#
_cell.length_a   1.000
_cell.length_b   1.000
_cell.length_c   1.000
_cell.angle_alpha   90.00
_cell.angle_beta   90.00
_cell.angle_gamma   90.00
#
_symmetry.space_group_name_H-M   'P 1'
#
loop_
_entity.id
_entity.type
_entity.pdbx_description
1 polymer ?
#
loop_
_entity_poly.entity_id
_entity_poly.type
_entity_poly.pdbx_seq_one_letter_code
_entity_poly.pdbx_strand_id
1 'polypeptide(L)'
;LAELGLRTVRDVLHHYPRRYEDRRTLPGARYLEEGQKATLAVKVLAKELVKTPRKGMQLVQVKAQDAWGWRITLVWFNQPWVLSQIEEGATLIVTGRVGRRNGLQLYVEHFEDEGTESLSTGRIVPIYPAKEGVSQAFLRRTVHRALELALPLPDPLEAYREDLGLMPYAEALKAIHFPEDEEALKRALLRLKFDEYLLLELKAPLEA
;
A
#
# COMPACT_ATOMS: atom_id res chain seq x y z
N LEU A 1 -3.22 8.59 14.11
CA LEU A 1 -4.55 8.72 13.49
C LEU A 1 -5.24 10.02 13.90
N ALA A 2 -5.26 10.36 15.20
CA ALA A 2 -5.91 11.59 15.69
C ALA A 2 -5.40 12.87 14.99
N GLU A 3 -4.11 12.96 14.72
CA GLU A 3 -3.52 14.09 14.00
C GLU A 3 -3.95 14.19 12.52
N LEU A 4 -4.40 13.08 11.93
CA LEU A 4 -5.02 13.02 10.61
C LEU A 4 -6.53 13.32 10.65
N GLY A 5 -7.08 13.60 11.84
CA GLY A 5 -8.51 13.78 12.03
C GLY A 5 -9.32 12.47 12.06
N LEU A 6 -8.65 11.32 12.07
CA LEU A 6 -9.27 9.99 12.03
C LEU A 6 -9.55 9.52 13.46
N ARG A 7 -10.77 9.76 13.94
CA ARG A 7 -11.21 9.44 15.31
C ARG A 7 -12.25 8.33 15.37
N THR A 8 -12.99 8.11 14.30
CA THR A 8 -14.06 7.13 14.20
C THR A 8 -13.82 6.18 13.03
N VAL A 9 -14.51 5.04 13.02
CA VAL A 9 -14.52 4.12 11.88
C VAL A 9 -15.00 4.84 10.61
N ARG A 10 -16.01 5.70 10.74
CA ARG A 10 -16.50 6.52 9.63
C ARG A 10 -15.42 7.42 9.04
N ASP A 11 -14.63 8.10 9.90
CA ASP A 11 -13.54 8.97 9.42
C ASP A 11 -12.50 8.16 8.64
N VAL A 12 -12.18 6.95 9.11
CA VAL A 12 -11.24 6.04 8.42
C VAL A 12 -11.77 5.60 7.07
N LEU A 13 -13.06 5.23 6.97
CA LEU A 13 -13.69 4.81 5.72
C LEU A 13 -13.81 5.94 4.70
N HIS A 14 -13.88 7.20 5.14
CA HIS A 14 -13.93 8.38 4.28
C HIS A 14 -12.56 9.05 4.09
N HIS A 15 -11.49 8.45 4.62
CA HIS A 15 -10.12 8.87 4.33
C HIS A 15 -9.68 8.30 2.98
N TYR A 16 -10.16 8.91 1.90
CA TYR A 16 -9.97 8.37 0.57
C TYR A 16 -8.53 8.46 0.09
N PRO A 17 -8.06 7.47 -0.71
CA PRO A 17 -6.75 7.53 -1.35
C PRO A 17 -6.63 8.76 -2.26
N ARG A 18 -5.45 9.39 -2.26
CA ARG A 18 -5.15 10.50 -3.18
C ARG A 18 -4.70 10.02 -4.56
N ARG A 19 -4.16 8.81 -4.66
CA ARG A 19 -3.72 8.15 -5.89
C ARG A 19 -3.61 6.65 -5.67
N TYR A 20 -3.36 5.92 -6.76
CA TYR A 20 -3.17 4.47 -6.75
C TYR A 20 -1.86 4.11 -7.43
N GLU A 21 -1.26 2.99 -7.01
CA GLU A 21 -0.11 2.36 -7.64
C GLU A 21 -0.49 0.96 -8.12
N ASP A 22 -0.24 0.67 -9.40
CA ASP A 22 -0.44 -0.67 -9.91
C ASP A 22 0.77 -1.55 -9.56
N ARG A 23 0.58 -2.46 -8.62
CA ARG A 23 1.59 -3.42 -8.19
C ARG A 23 1.26 -4.85 -8.63
N ARG A 24 0.39 -5.02 -9.63
CA ARG A 24 0.03 -6.33 -10.18
C ARG A 24 1.18 -6.96 -10.97
N THR A 25 2.05 -6.14 -11.54
CA THR A 25 3.11 -6.53 -12.47
C THR A 25 4.50 -6.12 -11.98
N LEU A 26 4.77 -6.22 -10.67
CA LEU A 26 6.13 -5.99 -10.18
C LEU A 26 7.08 -7.05 -10.78
N PRO A 27 8.28 -6.65 -11.25
CA PRO A 27 9.22 -7.56 -11.86
C PRO A 27 9.70 -8.60 -10.85
N GLY A 28 9.93 -9.83 -11.33
CA GLY A 28 10.63 -10.84 -10.55
C GLY A 28 12.13 -10.56 -10.48
N ALA A 29 12.76 -10.97 -9.40
CA ALA A 29 14.20 -10.80 -9.17
C ALA A 29 15.06 -11.40 -10.29
N ARG A 30 14.56 -12.46 -10.93
CA ARG A 30 15.23 -13.15 -12.06
C ARG A 30 15.55 -12.21 -13.23
N TYR A 31 14.67 -11.25 -13.51
CA TYR A 31 14.74 -10.41 -14.71
C TYR A 31 15.48 -9.10 -14.50
N LEU A 32 16.06 -8.90 -13.32
CA LEU A 32 16.76 -7.66 -12.99
C LEU A 32 18.14 -7.61 -13.66
N GLU A 33 18.44 -6.45 -14.21
CA GLU A 33 19.73 -6.14 -14.84
C GLU A 33 20.61 -5.30 -13.90
N GLU A 34 21.93 -5.52 -13.97
CA GLU A 34 22.90 -4.76 -13.16
C GLU A 34 22.82 -3.25 -13.48
N GLY A 35 22.83 -2.43 -12.44
CA GLY A 35 22.73 -0.97 -12.54
C GLY A 35 21.32 -0.44 -12.74
N GLN A 36 20.33 -1.30 -13.02
CA GLN A 36 18.93 -0.91 -13.15
C GLN A 36 18.38 -0.43 -11.81
N LYS A 37 17.50 0.58 -11.85
CA LYS A 37 16.63 0.91 -10.72
C LYS A 37 15.35 0.06 -10.82
N ALA A 38 15.02 -0.65 -9.75
CA ALA A 38 13.88 -1.55 -9.72
C ALA A 38 13.11 -1.47 -8.40
N THR A 39 11.82 -1.78 -8.48
CA THR A 39 10.94 -1.98 -7.31
C THR A 39 10.47 -3.42 -7.29
N LEU A 40 10.58 -4.08 -6.14
CA LEU A 40 10.26 -5.50 -5.93
C LEU A 40 9.41 -5.68 -4.69
N ALA A 41 8.59 -6.74 -4.72
CA ALA A 41 7.99 -7.30 -3.53
C ALA A 41 8.80 -8.54 -3.11
N VAL A 42 9.31 -8.56 -1.89
CA VAL A 42 10.14 -9.66 -1.38
C VAL A 42 9.77 -10.04 0.04
N LYS A 43 9.89 -11.33 0.37
CA LYS A 43 9.73 -11.86 1.72
C LYS A 43 11.10 -11.97 2.40
N VAL A 44 11.21 -11.43 3.60
CA VAL A 44 12.43 -11.49 4.42
C VAL A 44 12.67 -12.90 4.93
N LEU A 45 13.85 -13.43 4.69
CA LEU A 45 14.28 -14.75 5.15
C LEU A 45 15.22 -14.67 6.36
N ALA A 46 16.17 -13.72 6.34
CA ALA A 46 17.12 -13.49 7.40
C ALA A 46 17.69 -12.06 7.30
N LYS A 47 18.17 -11.53 8.41
CA LYS A 47 18.79 -10.21 8.47
C LYS A 47 20.05 -10.23 9.31
N GLU A 48 21.06 -9.47 8.92
CA GLU A 48 22.34 -9.38 9.61
C GLU A 48 22.99 -8.00 9.49
N LEU A 49 23.79 -7.64 10.48
CA LEU A 49 24.66 -6.47 10.46
C LEU A 49 26.09 -6.92 10.12
N VAL A 50 26.60 -6.49 8.98
CA VAL A 50 27.95 -6.81 8.54
C VAL A 50 28.85 -5.61 8.75
N LYS A 51 29.91 -5.80 9.55
CA LYS A 51 31.01 -4.82 9.69
C LYS A 51 32.00 -5.03 8.56
N THR A 52 32.23 -3.99 7.77
CA THR A 52 33.22 -4.08 6.68
C THR A 52 34.63 -3.82 7.20
N PRO A 53 35.71 -4.29 6.49
CA PRO A 53 37.10 -3.95 6.82
C PRO A 53 37.39 -2.46 6.78
N ARG A 54 36.61 -1.67 6.04
CA ARG A 54 36.71 -0.20 6.04
C ARG A 54 36.23 0.33 7.39
N LYS A 55 37.11 1.01 8.11
CA LYS A 55 36.76 1.66 9.38
C LYS A 55 35.51 2.55 9.24
N GLY A 56 34.50 2.30 10.06
CA GLY A 56 33.28 3.12 10.16
C GLY A 56 32.18 2.78 9.19
N MET A 57 32.33 1.78 8.27
CA MET A 57 31.27 1.40 7.37
C MET A 57 30.56 0.13 7.85
N GLN A 58 29.25 0.23 8.04
CA GLN A 58 28.38 -0.88 8.41
C GLN A 58 27.37 -1.15 7.27
N LEU A 59 27.08 -2.42 7.04
CA LEU A 59 26.07 -2.84 6.07
C LEU A 59 24.97 -3.61 6.80
N VAL A 60 23.73 -3.24 6.58
CA VAL A 60 22.60 -4.12 6.87
C VAL A 60 22.37 -4.95 5.62
N GLN A 61 22.42 -6.28 5.78
CA GLN A 61 22.08 -7.22 4.73
C GLN A 61 20.84 -8.00 5.13
N VAL A 62 19.86 -8.03 4.24
CA VAL A 62 18.63 -8.80 4.39
C VAL A 62 18.54 -9.79 3.24
N LYS A 63 18.57 -11.09 3.58
CA LYS A 63 18.31 -12.16 2.62
C LYS A 63 16.81 -12.26 2.42
N ALA A 64 16.36 -12.13 1.19
CA ALA A 64 14.96 -12.14 0.84
C ALA A 64 14.71 -12.99 -0.41
N GLN A 65 13.45 -13.29 -0.68
CA GLN A 65 13.01 -13.96 -1.90
C GLN A 65 11.76 -13.30 -2.45
N ASP A 66 11.62 -13.31 -3.77
CA ASP A 66 10.40 -12.87 -4.44
C ASP A 66 9.28 -13.93 -4.39
N ALA A 67 8.12 -13.62 -4.98
CA ALA A 67 6.97 -14.54 -5.03
C ALA A 67 7.24 -15.84 -5.79
N TRP A 68 8.28 -15.88 -6.64
CA TRP A 68 8.69 -17.05 -7.43
C TRP A 68 9.84 -17.83 -6.79
N GLY A 69 10.28 -17.42 -5.60
CA GLY A 69 11.36 -18.07 -4.86
C GLY A 69 12.77 -17.63 -5.24
N TRP A 70 12.93 -16.63 -6.11
CA TRP A 70 14.25 -16.10 -6.47
C TRP A 70 14.83 -15.27 -5.33
N ARG A 71 16.06 -15.64 -4.94
CA ARG A 71 16.74 -14.99 -3.83
C ARG A 71 17.42 -13.70 -4.26
N ILE A 72 17.36 -12.71 -3.39
CA ILE A 72 18.01 -11.41 -3.52
C ILE A 72 18.54 -10.97 -2.15
N THR A 73 19.67 -10.31 -2.12
CA THR A 73 20.18 -9.67 -0.91
C THR A 73 19.92 -8.17 -0.97
N LEU A 74 19.16 -7.67 -0.01
CA LEU A 74 18.92 -6.24 0.16
C LEU A 74 20.07 -5.66 1.00
N VAL A 75 20.58 -4.50 0.60
CA VAL A 75 21.73 -3.86 1.23
C VAL A 75 21.46 -2.41 1.57
N TRP A 76 21.66 -2.03 2.85
CA TRP A 76 21.66 -0.65 3.30
C TRP A 76 23.05 -0.28 3.83
N PHE A 77 23.56 0.87 3.42
CA PHE A 77 24.85 1.41 3.86
C PHE A 77 24.66 2.35 5.05
N ASN A 78 25.40 2.10 6.13
CA ASN A 78 25.43 2.96 7.34
C ASN A 78 24.06 3.27 7.94
N GLN A 79 23.12 2.32 7.88
CA GLN A 79 21.76 2.44 8.41
C GLN A 79 21.42 1.26 9.37
N PRO A 80 22.15 1.09 10.49
CA PRO A 80 21.96 -0.07 11.38
C PRO A 80 20.56 -0.12 12.01
N TRP A 81 19.88 1.03 12.13
CA TRP A 81 18.51 1.11 12.64
C TRP A 81 17.46 0.37 11.80
N VAL A 82 17.74 0.13 10.51
CA VAL A 82 16.87 -0.65 9.62
C VAL A 82 16.65 -2.07 10.15
N LEU A 83 17.65 -2.66 10.82
CA LEU A 83 17.52 -3.99 11.44
C LEU A 83 16.38 -4.10 12.45
N SER A 84 16.10 -3.04 13.19
CA SER A 84 15.02 -3.02 14.17
C SER A 84 13.64 -2.78 13.54
N GLN A 85 13.60 -2.28 12.31
CA GLN A 85 12.37 -1.96 11.59
C GLN A 85 11.85 -3.12 10.75
N ILE A 86 12.67 -4.14 10.48
CA ILE A 86 12.34 -5.25 9.60
C ILE A 86 12.22 -6.53 10.42
N GLU A 87 11.13 -7.28 10.23
CA GLU A 87 10.93 -8.60 10.84
C GLU A 87 11.15 -9.72 9.84
N GLU A 88 11.67 -10.86 10.30
CA GLU A 88 11.76 -12.07 9.49
C GLU A 88 10.36 -12.60 9.18
N GLY A 89 10.15 -13.02 7.93
CA GLY A 89 8.83 -13.42 7.44
C GLY A 89 7.97 -12.27 6.92
N ALA A 90 8.34 -11.01 7.18
CA ALA A 90 7.63 -9.84 6.65
C ALA A 90 7.81 -9.71 5.14
N THR A 91 6.81 -9.11 4.49
CA THR A 91 6.88 -8.70 3.09
C THR A 91 7.33 -7.25 3.01
N LEU A 92 8.38 -6.99 2.23
CA LEU A 92 8.87 -5.65 1.94
C LEU A 92 8.60 -5.29 0.48
N ILE A 93 8.16 -4.06 0.26
CA ILE A 93 8.24 -3.42 -1.07
C ILE A 93 9.52 -2.58 -1.06
N VAL A 94 10.48 -2.97 -1.88
CA VAL A 94 11.81 -2.35 -1.90
C VAL A 94 12.11 -1.72 -3.25
N THR A 95 12.64 -0.52 -3.23
CA THR A 95 13.11 0.20 -4.42
C THR A 95 14.59 0.50 -4.24
N GLY A 96 15.36 0.24 -5.28
CA GLY A 96 16.79 0.50 -5.23
C GLY A 96 17.50 0.16 -6.53
N ARG A 97 18.82 0.18 -6.50
CA ARG A 97 19.68 -0.11 -7.64
C ARG A 97 20.22 -1.52 -7.57
N VAL A 98 20.12 -2.24 -8.68
CA VAL A 98 20.56 -3.64 -8.80
C VAL A 98 22.09 -3.73 -8.89
N GLY A 99 22.69 -4.64 -8.11
CA GLY A 99 24.09 -5.04 -8.19
C GLY A 99 24.25 -6.56 -8.29
N ARG A 100 25.40 -7.02 -8.81
CA ARG A 100 25.68 -8.44 -8.98
C ARG A 100 27.04 -8.88 -8.41
N ARG A 101 27.69 -8.04 -7.63
CA ARG A 101 29.08 -8.26 -7.18
C ARG A 101 29.26 -9.54 -6.35
N ASN A 102 28.29 -9.90 -5.51
CA ASN A 102 28.28 -11.11 -4.69
C ASN A 102 26.90 -11.79 -4.77
N GLY A 103 26.50 -12.16 -5.98
CA GLY A 103 25.12 -12.58 -6.26
C GLY A 103 24.21 -11.40 -6.56
N LEU A 104 22.93 -11.67 -6.70
CA LEU A 104 21.93 -10.62 -6.95
C LEU A 104 21.70 -9.80 -5.69
N GLN A 105 21.94 -8.50 -5.79
CA GLN A 105 21.79 -7.53 -4.69
C GLN A 105 20.89 -6.37 -5.13
N LEU A 106 20.20 -5.77 -4.17
CA LEU A 106 19.53 -4.49 -4.33
C LEU A 106 20.08 -3.51 -3.28
N TYR A 107 20.70 -2.45 -3.74
CA TYR A 107 21.09 -1.33 -2.90
C TYR A 107 19.87 -0.46 -2.64
N VAL A 108 19.26 -0.61 -1.46
CA VAL A 108 17.94 -0.07 -1.16
C VAL A 108 18.00 1.43 -0.92
N GLU A 109 17.19 2.15 -1.69
CA GLU A 109 16.98 3.61 -1.55
C GLU A 109 15.73 3.88 -0.71
N HIS A 110 14.69 3.04 -0.88
CA HIS A 110 13.42 3.16 -0.19
C HIS A 110 12.81 1.78 0.05
N PHE A 111 12.11 1.61 1.17
CA PHE A 111 11.32 0.41 1.44
C PHE A 111 10.05 0.72 2.23
N GLU A 112 9.06 -0.15 2.07
CA GLU A 112 7.85 -0.20 2.88
C GLU A 112 7.74 -1.58 3.51
N ASP A 113 7.56 -1.65 4.81
CA ASP A 113 7.26 -2.90 5.51
C ASP A 113 5.74 -3.12 5.54
N GLU A 114 5.29 -4.17 4.84
CA GLU A 114 3.89 -4.57 4.76
C GLU A 114 3.50 -5.55 5.88
N GLY A 115 4.45 -5.96 6.70
CA GLY A 115 4.24 -6.98 7.71
C GLY A 115 4.10 -8.37 7.13
N THR A 116 3.56 -9.30 7.93
CA THR A 116 3.36 -10.70 7.52
C THR A 116 2.11 -10.90 6.65
N GLU A 117 1.15 -9.98 6.73
CA GLU A 117 -0.07 -9.95 5.90
C GLU A 117 0.01 -8.78 4.92
N SER A 118 0.43 -9.05 3.68
CA SER A 118 0.55 -8.01 2.67
C SER A 118 -0.78 -7.69 2.01
N LEU A 119 -1.18 -6.41 2.09
CA LEU A 119 -2.31 -5.84 1.37
C LEU A 119 -1.89 -5.08 0.10
N SER A 120 -0.63 -5.19 -0.30
CA SER A 120 -0.07 -4.32 -1.35
C SER A 120 0.66 -5.06 -2.47
N THR A 121 0.65 -6.40 -2.48
CA THR A 121 1.26 -7.18 -3.56
C THR A 121 0.21 -7.76 -4.50
N GLY A 122 0.50 -7.78 -5.81
CA GLY A 122 -0.35 -8.38 -6.82
C GLY A 122 -1.69 -7.67 -7.03
N ARG A 123 -1.80 -6.38 -6.72
CA ARG A 123 -3.04 -5.60 -6.80
C ARG A 123 -2.79 -4.12 -7.09
N ILE A 124 -3.87 -3.40 -7.35
CA ILE A 124 -3.87 -1.93 -7.34
C ILE A 124 -3.89 -1.46 -5.88
N VAL A 125 -2.93 -0.63 -5.50
CA VAL A 125 -2.65 -0.26 -4.11
C VAL A 125 -3.02 1.20 -3.85
N PRO A 126 -3.83 1.49 -2.82
CA PRO A 126 -4.16 2.85 -2.44
C PRO A 126 -2.97 3.54 -1.76
N ILE A 127 -2.77 4.81 -2.09
CA ILE A 127 -1.83 5.72 -1.42
C ILE A 127 -2.64 6.82 -0.74
N TYR A 128 -2.60 6.82 0.57
CA TYR A 128 -3.38 7.75 1.39
C TYR A 128 -2.62 9.06 1.66
N PRO A 129 -3.35 10.17 1.86
CA PRO A 129 -2.79 11.32 2.55
C PRO A 129 -2.26 10.89 3.92
N ALA A 130 -1.01 11.19 4.22
CA ALA A 130 -0.37 10.81 5.48
C ALA A 130 0.46 11.97 6.03
N LYS A 131 0.71 11.95 7.33
CA LYS A 131 1.68 12.81 8.02
C LYS A 131 2.95 12.03 8.34
N GLU A 132 3.99 12.74 8.69
CA GLU A 132 5.26 12.16 9.13
C GLU A 132 5.02 11.17 10.28
N GLY A 133 5.68 10.02 10.22
CA GLY A 133 5.55 8.94 11.20
C GLY A 133 4.35 8.00 11.00
N VAL A 134 3.48 8.23 10.00
CA VAL A 134 2.37 7.34 9.67
C VAL A 134 2.65 6.62 8.36
N SER A 135 2.91 5.31 8.41
CA SER A 135 3.21 4.52 7.22
C SER A 135 1.96 4.19 6.40
N GLN A 136 2.14 4.03 5.08
CA GLN A 136 1.07 3.61 4.15
C GLN A 136 0.54 2.22 4.51
N ALA A 137 1.43 1.30 4.89
CA ALA A 137 1.06 -0.04 5.33
C ALA A 137 0.14 -0.02 6.56
N PHE A 138 0.44 0.83 7.54
CA PHE A 138 -0.41 1.02 8.71
C PHE A 138 -1.79 1.56 8.33
N LEU A 139 -1.87 2.56 7.45
CA LEU A 139 -3.15 3.10 6.97
C LEU A 139 -3.96 2.04 6.22
N ARG A 140 -3.35 1.25 5.33
CA ARG A 140 -4.02 0.16 4.62
C ARG A 140 -4.61 -0.86 5.59
N ARG A 141 -3.85 -1.33 6.57
CA ARG A 141 -4.35 -2.27 7.60
C ARG A 141 -5.49 -1.68 8.42
N THR A 142 -5.37 -0.40 8.79
CA THR A 142 -6.42 0.30 9.55
C THR A 142 -7.72 0.40 8.74
N VAL A 143 -7.65 0.79 7.47
CA VAL A 143 -8.82 0.87 6.58
C VAL A 143 -9.41 -0.52 6.33
N HIS A 144 -8.59 -1.53 6.09
CA HIS A 144 -9.06 -2.91 5.91
C HIS A 144 -9.84 -3.38 7.15
N ARG A 145 -9.29 -3.16 8.33
CA ARG A 145 -9.97 -3.51 9.58
C ARG A 145 -11.25 -2.71 9.80
N ALA A 146 -11.26 -1.44 9.42
CA ALA A 146 -12.47 -0.60 9.49
C ALA A 146 -13.58 -1.11 8.57
N LEU A 147 -13.24 -1.57 7.36
CA LEU A 147 -14.21 -2.21 6.44
C LEU A 147 -14.78 -3.49 7.01
N GLU A 148 -13.95 -4.37 7.58
CA GLU A 148 -14.40 -5.61 8.23
C GLU A 148 -15.38 -5.34 9.38
N LEU A 149 -15.15 -4.29 10.16
CA LEU A 149 -15.98 -3.93 11.30
C LEU A 149 -17.29 -3.22 10.91
N ALA A 150 -17.28 -2.49 9.80
CA ALA A 150 -18.40 -1.64 9.39
C ALA A 150 -19.37 -2.34 8.44
N LEU A 151 -18.93 -3.30 7.66
CA LEU A 151 -19.80 -3.97 6.68
C LEU A 151 -20.67 -5.06 7.32
N PRO A 152 -21.92 -5.23 6.88
CA PRO A 152 -22.61 -4.49 5.81
C PRO A 152 -23.11 -3.11 6.24
N LEU A 153 -23.09 -2.14 5.31
CA LEU A 153 -23.63 -0.80 5.51
C LEU A 153 -24.93 -0.63 4.71
N PRO A 154 -25.94 0.07 5.25
CA PRO A 154 -27.15 0.38 4.50
C PRO A 154 -26.82 1.32 3.33
N ASP A 155 -27.49 1.11 2.21
CA ASP A 155 -27.38 1.98 1.04
C ASP A 155 -28.54 2.99 1.01
N PRO A 156 -28.26 4.30 1.19
CA PRO A 156 -29.33 5.32 1.16
C PRO A 156 -30.06 5.42 -0.18
N LEU A 157 -29.43 4.94 -1.26
CA LEU A 157 -29.97 4.98 -2.62
C LEU A 157 -30.43 3.62 -3.14
N GLU A 158 -30.59 2.62 -2.28
CA GLU A 158 -30.93 1.25 -2.69
C GLU A 158 -32.13 1.20 -3.64
N ALA A 159 -33.19 1.97 -3.37
CA ALA A 159 -34.40 2.00 -4.18
C ALA A 159 -34.22 2.62 -5.58
N TYR A 160 -33.16 3.41 -5.77
CA TYR A 160 -32.92 4.15 -7.03
C TYR A 160 -31.64 3.69 -7.74
N ARG A 161 -30.87 2.85 -7.11
CA ARG A 161 -29.52 2.47 -7.52
C ARG A 161 -29.46 1.87 -8.92
N GLU A 162 -30.40 0.97 -9.24
CA GLU A 162 -30.44 0.30 -10.54
C GLU A 162 -30.77 1.27 -11.67
N ASP A 163 -31.78 2.14 -11.45
CA ASP A 163 -32.19 3.15 -12.45
C ASP A 163 -31.07 4.16 -12.73
N LEU A 164 -30.26 4.47 -11.72
CA LEU A 164 -29.11 5.38 -11.83
C LEU A 164 -27.83 4.70 -12.33
N GLY A 165 -27.82 3.39 -12.48
CA GLY A 165 -26.63 2.62 -12.88
C GLY A 165 -25.49 2.68 -11.86
N LEU A 166 -25.79 2.85 -10.58
CA LEU A 166 -24.81 3.00 -9.52
C LEU A 166 -24.50 1.67 -8.84
N MET A 167 -23.23 1.45 -8.49
CA MET A 167 -22.86 0.28 -7.67
C MET A 167 -23.34 0.47 -6.22
N PRO A 168 -23.55 -0.66 -5.46
CA PRO A 168 -23.91 -0.58 -4.05
C PRO A 168 -22.89 0.24 -3.24
N TYR A 169 -23.38 1.00 -2.24
CA TYR A 169 -22.53 1.88 -1.43
C TYR A 169 -21.41 1.12 -0.70
N ALA A 170 -21.72 -0.03 -0.10
CA ALA A 170 -20.74 -0.86 0.59
C ALA A 170 -19.66 -1.39 -0.36
N GLU A 171 -20.02 -1.76 -1.59
CA GLU A 171 -19.08 -2.19 -2.62
C GLU A 171 -18.22 -1.01 -3.10
N ALA A 172 -18.80 0.18 -3.24
CA ALA A 172 -18.06 1.38 -3.61
C ALA A 172 -17.00 1.75 -2.56
N LEU A 173 -17.36 1.69 -1.26
CA LEU A 173 -16.40 1.91 -0.18
C LEU A 173 -15.28 0.87 -0.19
N LYS A 174 -15.59 -0.39 -0.42
CA LYS A 174 -14.57 -1.43 -0.54
C LYS A 174 -13.68 -1.21 -1.75
N ALA A 175 -14.26 -0.94 -2.92
CA ALA A 175 -13.53 -0.78 -4.17
C ALA A 175 -12.71 0.51 -4.24
N ILE A 176 -13.10 1.61 -3.57
CA ILE A 176 -12.27 2.83 -3.50
C ILE A 176 -10.98 2.59 -2.71
N HIS A 177 -11.00 1.71 -1.72
CA HIS A 177 -9.84 1.39 -0.90
C HIS A 177 -9.03 0.20 -1.44
N PHE A 178 -9.70 -0.85 -1.91
CA PHE A 178 -9.10 -2.09 -2.39
C PHE A 178 -9.76 -2.52 -3.72
N PRO A 179 -9.50 -1.79 -4.82
CA PRO A 179 -10.09 -2.14 -6.11
C PRO A 179 -9.52 -3.46 -6.63
N GLU A 180 -10.39 -4.30 -7.19
CA GLU A 180 -9.99 -5.54 -7.87
C GLU A 180 -9.33 -5.23 -9.21
N ASP A 181 -9.86 -4.22 -9.91
CA ASP A 181 -9.37 -3.72 -11.18
C ASP A 181 -9.69 -2.23 -11.38
N GLU A 182 -9.29 -1.69 -12.51
CA GLU A 182 -9.52 -0.29 -12.85
C GLU A 182 -11.00 0.04 -13.09
N GLU A 183 -11.78 -0.92 -13.59
CA GLU A 183 -13.19 -0.73 -13.86
C GLU A 183 -13.99 -0.65 -12.54
N ALA A 184 -13.71 -1.52 -11.60
CA ALA A 184 -14.28 -1.46 -10.26
C ALA A 184 -13.94 -0.12 -9.57
N LEU A 185 -12.70 0.36 -9.73
CA LEU A 185 -12.29 1.67 -9.22
C LEU A 185 -13.07 2.82 -9.83
N LYS A 186 -13.25 2.83 -11.17
CA LYS A 186 -14.03 3.86 -11.87
C LYS A 186 -15.50 3.90 -11.40
N ARG A 187 -16.11 2.73 -11.27
CA ARG A 187 -17.49 2.61 -10.78
C ARG A 187 -17.64 3.09 -9.34
N ALA A 188 -16.68 2.78 -8.47
CA ALA A 188 -16.64 3.26 -7.10
C ALA A 188 -16.50 4.79 -7.04
N LEU A 189 -15.59 5.36 -7.83
CA LEU A 189 -15.42 6.81 -7.94
C LEU A 189 -16.69 7.51 -8.44
N LEU A 190 -17.37 6.93 -9.43
CA LEU A 190 -18.64 7.47 -9.93
C LEU A 190 -19.69 7.49 -8.82
N ARG A 191 -19.84 6.37 -8.08
CA ARG A 191 -20.80 6.28 -6.99
C ARG A 191 -20.53 7.31 -5.88
N LEU A 192 -19.30 7.39 -5.39
CA LEU A 192 -18.96 8.27 -4.27
C LEU A 192 -19.04 9.76 -4.66
N LYS A 193 -18.67 10.11 -5.89
CA LYS A 193 -18.89 11.47 -6.43
C LYS A 193 -20.36 11.81 -6.55
N PHE A 194 -21.17 10.88 -7.03
CA PHE A 194 -22.61 11.08 -7.11
C PHE A 194 -23.21 11.36 -5.73
N ASP A 195 -22.85 10.56 -4.72
CA ASP A 195 -23.31 10.76 -3.35
C ASP A 195 -22.90 12.13 -2.79
N GLU A 196 -21.69 12.58 -3.07
CA GLU A 196 -21.19 13.89 -2.63
C GLU A 196 -21.94 15.03 -3.30
N TYR A 197 -22.15 14.98 -4.63
CA TYR A 197 -22.92 15.97 -5.36
C TYR A 197 -24.38 16.01 -4.90
N LEU A 198 -25.01 14.85 -4.72
CA LEU A 198 -26.38 14.78 -4.22
C LEU A 198 -26.51 15.44 -2.84
N LEU A 199 -25.57 15.20 -1.93
CA LEU A 199 -25.55 15.84 -0.62
C LEU A 199 -25.35 17.36 -0.70
N LEU A 200 -24.57 17.85 -1.65
CA LEU A 200 -24.38 19.29 -1.87
C LEU A 200 -25.68 19.93 -2.39
N GLU A 201 -26.33 19.31 -3.38
CA GLU A 201 -27.61 19.79 -3.92
C GLU A 201 -28.71 19.79 -2.86
N LEU A 202 -28.80 18.75 -2.04
CA LEU A 202 -29.77 18.66 -0.96
C LEU A 202 -29.54 19.69 0.17
N LYS A 203 -28.31 20.19 0.32
CA LYS A 203 -27.95 21.23 1.30
C LYS A 203 -28.07 22.64 0.75
N ALA A 204 -28.15 22.79 -0.58
CA ALA A 204 -28.34 24.10 -1.18
C ALA A 204 -29.70 24.66 -0.71
N PRO A 205 -29.78 25.93 -0.25
CA PRO A 205 -31.07 26.54 0.09
C PRO A 205 -31.93 26.55 -1.16
N LEU A 206 -33.18 26.06 -1.02
CA LEU A 206 -34.18 26.26 -2.04
C LEU A 206 -34.40 27.78 -2.13
N GLU A 207 -33.79 28.43 -3.10
CA GLU A 207 -34.12 29.82 -3.42
C GLU A 207 -35.56 29.83 -3.87
N ALA A 208 -36.40 30.47 -3.04
CA ALA A 208 -37.81 30.66 -3.28
C ALA A 208 -38.04 31.82 -4.29
#